data_eda2de7419e3caa083d3379e6e004670
#
_entry.id   eda2de7419e3caa083d3379e6e004670
#
_cell.length_a   1.000
_cell.length_b   1.000
_cell.length_c   1.000
_cell.angle_alpha   90.00
_cell.angle_beta   90.00
_cell.angle_gamma   90.00
#
_symmetry.space_group_name_H-M   'P 1'
#
loop_
_entity.id
_entity.type
_entity.pdbx_description
1 polymer ?
#
loop_
_entity_poly.entity_id
_entity_poly.type
_entity_poly.pdbx_seq_one_letter_code
_entity_poly.pdbx_strand_id
1 'polypeptide(L)'
;MDDPLGVPEEKVNDHRLYRALDALFPHKDELFRNLQARYGELFGSTFEFLFYDITPTYFEGTAQGNPQGKRGYSRDRRPDCPQVCIGVVATKEGLPIAFEIFDGNRPHVTTAQDMVQGMEAKYGEANRVWVLNRGMLKEDNLEFLRTSGVRYLVVPPDPF
;
A
#
# COMPACT_ATOMS: atom_id res chain seq x y z
N MET A 1 24.68 17.14 -3.73
CA MET A 1 24.04 15.99 -4.40
C MET A 1 23.34 16.56 -5.61
N ASP A 2 23.79 16.25 -6.81
CA ASP A 2 23.20 16.85 -8.02
C ASP A 2 21.77 16.35 -8.17
N ASP A 3 20.84 17.29 -8.30
CA ASP A 3 19.42 16.98 -8.50
C ASP A 3 19.24 16.33 -9.90
N PRO A 4 18.85 15.04 -9.99
CA PRO A 4 18.67 14.35 -11.26
C PRO A 4 17.56 14.95 -12.13
N LEU A 5 16.72 15.82 -11.57
CA LEU A 5 15.62 16.49 -12.27
C LEU A 5 15.98 17.93 -12.68
N GLY A 6 17.14 18.44 -12.28
CA GLY A 6 17.58 19.81 -12.56
C GLY A 6 16.68 20.90 -11.96
N VAL A 7 15.96 20.58 -10.87
CA VAL A 7 15.11 21.57 -10.18
C VAL A 7 15.96 22.36 -9.20
N PRO A 8 16.07 23.69 -9.33
CA PRO A 8 16.83 24.51 -8.41
C PRO A 8 16.31 24.37 -6.97
N GLU A 9 17.23 24.22 -6.00
CA GLU A 9 16.91 23.96 -4.59
C GLU A 9 15.96 25.03 -4.01
N GLU A 10 16.15 26.31 -4.40
CA GLU A 10 15.29 27.42 -3.97
C GLU A 10 13.85 27.29 -4.47
N LYS A 11 13.59 26.42 -5.45
CA LYS A 11 12.24 26.11 -5.95
C LYS A 11 11.60 24.91 -5.24
N VAL A 12 12.35 24.20 -4.42
CA VAL A 12 11.83 23.06 -3.63
C VAL A 12 11.44 23.57 -2.25
N ASN A 13 10.14 23.69 -2.01
CA ASN A 13 9.60 24.03 -0.70
C ASN A 13 8.28 23.27 -0.45
N ASP A 14 7.89 23.18 0.81
CA ASP A 14 6.76 22.39 1.29
C ASP A 14 5.47 22.68 0.53
N HIS A 15 5.16 23.96 0.33
CA HIS A 15 3.94 24.36 -0.37
C HIS A 15 3.90 23.89 -1.82
N ARG A 16 5.04 23.88 -2.51
CA ARG A 16 5.11 23.38 -3.90
C ARG A 16 4.98 21.89 -3.95
N LEU A 17 5.62 21.17 -3.00
CA LEU A 17 5.50 19.72 -2.89
C LEU A 17 4.05 19.31 -2.62
N TYR A 18 3.37 19.93 -1.65
CA TYR A 18 1.96 19.65 -1.38
C TYR A 18 1.07 19.95 -2.58
N ARG A 19 1.25 21.09 -3.26
CA ARG A 19 0.48 21.41 -4.48
C ARG A 19 0.72 20.41 -5.61
N ALA A 20 1.94 19.89 -5.76
CA ALA A 20 2.23 18.86 -6.74
C ALA A 20 1.50 17.54 -6.39
N LEU A 21 1.49 17.16 -5.11
CA LEU A 21 0.72 16.00 -4.63
C LEU A 21 -0.78 16.18 -4.83
N ASP A 22 -1.32 17.36 -4.49
CA ASP A 22 -2.74 17.68 -4.72
C ASP A 22 -3.14 17.60 -6.19
N ALA A 23 -2.23 18.01 -7.09
CA ALA A 23 -2.45 17.89 -8.54
C ALA A 23 -2.36 16.45 -9.05
N LEU A 24 -1.51 15.61 -8.44
CA LEU A 24 -1.34 14.20 -8.83
C LEU A 24 -2.44 13.29 -8.25
N PHE A 25 -2.92 13.58 -7.06
CA PHE A 25 -3.83 12.71 -6.33
C PHE A 25 -5.11 12.33 -7.10
N PRO A 26 -5.81 13.25 -7.81
CA PRO A 26 -6.96 12.90 -8.64
C PRO A 26 -6.65 11.89 -9.76
N HIS A 27 -5.39 11.82 -10.18
CA HIS A 27 -4.90 10.95 -11.24
C HIS A 27 -4.24 9.65 -10.73
N LYS A 28 -4.39 9.34 -9.44
CA LYS A 28 -3.77 8.18 -8.79
C LYS A 28 -3.97 6.88 -9.60
N ASP A 29 -5.21 6.56 -9.96
CA ASP A 29 -5.52 5.30 -10.64
C ASP A 29 -4.97 5.25 -12.07
N GLU A 30 -4.94 6.39 -12.76
CA GLU A 30 -4.34 6.52 -14.09
C GLU A 30 -2.82 6.37 -14.03
N LEU A 31 -2.19 7.01 -13.03
CA LEU A 31 -0.76 6.91 -12.80
C LEU A 31 -0.35 5.45 -12.57
N PHE A 32 -1.06 4.72 -11.70
CA PHE A 32 -0.74 3.31 -11.45
C PHE A 32 -0.97 2.41 -12.66
N ARG A 33 -2.00 2.64 -13.46
CA ARG A 33 -2.19 1.91 -14.72
C ARG A 33 -1.02 2.15 -15.69
N ASN A 34 -0.58 3.39 -15.83
CA ASN A 34 0.59 3.73 -16.65
C ASN A 34 1.88 3.09 -16.12
N LEU A 35 2.11 3.12 -14.80
CA LEU A 35 3.28 2.47 -14.20
C LEU A 35 3.27 0.96 -14.45
N GLN A 36 2.14 0.29 -14.28
CA GLN A 36 2.03 -1.15 -14.55
C GLN A 36 2.34 -1.49 -16.01
N ALA A 37 1.81 -0.72 -16.96
CA ALA A 37 2.12 -0.89 -18.38
C ALA A 37 3.64 -0.74 -18.63
N ARG A 38 4.25 0.31 -18.07
CA ARG A 38 5.69 0.56 -18.19
C ARG A 38 6.54 -0.52 -17.51
N TYR A 39 6.13 -1.04 -16.37
CA TYR A 39 6.84 -2.13 -15.71
C TYR A 39 6.81 -3.41 -16.54
N GLY A 40 5.70 -3.70 -17.20
CA GLY A 40 5.62 -4.80 -18.17
C GLY A 40 6.58 -4.62 -19.35
N GLU A 41 6.61 -3.44 -19.95
CA GLU A 41 7.46 -3.10 -21.10
C GLU A 41 8.96 -3.10 -20.75
N LEU A 42 9.34 -2.47 -19.63
CA LEU A 42 10.74 -2.22 -19.29
C LEU A 42 11.40 -3.40 -18.56
N PHE A 43 10.63 -4.11 -17.72
CA PHE A 43 11.17 -5.14 -16.83
C PHE A 43 10.60 -6.54 -17.12
N GLY A 44 9.70 -6.67 -18.10
CA GLY A 44 9.01 -7.94 -18.38
C GLY A 44 8.18 -8.44 -17.19
N SER A 45 7.70 -7.53 -16.35
CA SER A 45 6.97 -7.88 -15.13
C SER A 45 5.63 -8.54 -15.49
N THR A 46 5.41 -9.76 -15.02
CA THR A 46 4.21 -10.55 -15.33
C THR A 46 3.08 -10.34 -14.31
N PHE A 47 3.35 -9.64 -13.21
CA PHE A 47 2.42 -9.43 -12.09
C PHE A 47 1.79 -10.73 -11.56
N GLU A 48 2.47 -11.85 -11.75
CA GLU A 48 2.02 -13.16 -11.29
C GLU A 48 2.03 -13.25 -9.76
N PHE A 49 3.07 -12.68 -9.13
CA PHE A 49 3.20 -12.61 -7.69
C PHE A 49 3.01 -11.17 -7.21
N LEU A 50 2.09 -10.98 -6.26
CA LEU A 50 1.79 -9.70 -5.64
C LEU A 50 2.07 -9.77 -4.15
N PHE A 51 3.00 -8.96 -3.70
CA PHE A 51 3.36 -8.84 -2.29
C PHE A 51 2.52 -7.74 -1.66
N TYR A 52 1.79 -8.07 -0.62
CA TYR A 52 1.03 -7.11 0.15
C TYR A 52 1.58 -6.96 1.56
N ASP A 53 1.89 -5.73 1.92
CA ASP A 53 2.26 -5.36 3.28
C ASP A 53 1.51 -4.11 3.73
N ILE A 54 1.36 -3.97 5.05
CA ILE A 54 0.70 -2.83 5.67
C ILE A 54 1.56 -2.26 6.78
N THR A 55 1.76 -0.95 6.75
CA THR A 55 2.59 -0.23 7.71
C THR A 55 1.80 0.92 8.33
N PRO A 56 1.69 0.99 9.66
CA PRO A 56 1.15 2.17 10.33
C PRO A 56 2.16 3.31 10.24
N THR A 57 1.66 4.52 10.01
CA THR A 57 2.45 5.76 10.01
C THR A 57 1.75 6.78 10.88
N TYR A 58 2.43 7.33 11.88
CA TYR A 58 1.83 8.28 12.81
C TYR A 58 2.12 9.74 12.41
N PHE A 59 1.25 10.64 12.87
CA PHE A 59 1.42 12.07 12.75
C PHE A 59 1.95 12.63 14.07
N GLU A 60 3.01 13.40 14.04
CA GLU A 60 3.51 14.10 15.24
C GLU A 60 2.60 15.24 15.72
N GLY A 61 1.59 15.58 14.96
CA GLY A 61 0.57 16.57 15.28
C GLY A 61 -0.78 15.95 15.60
N THR A 62 -1.80 16.80 15.69
CA THR A 62 -3.17 16.39 15.99
C THR A 62 -3.87 15.66 14.83
N ALA A 63 -3.32 15.72 13.61
CA ALA A 63 -3.97 15.29 12.37
C ALA A 63 -5.39 15.85 12.21
N GLN A 64 -5.62 17.07 12.69
CA GLN A 64 -6.93 17.71 12.70
C GLN A 64 -7.45 17.88 11.28
N GLY A 65 -8.66 17.39 11.02
CA GLY A 65 -9.24 17.38 9.66
C GLY A 65 -8.95 16.14 8.83
N ASN A 66 -8.08 15.22 9.28
CA ASN A 66 -7.90 13.93 8.61
C ASN A 66 -8.86 12.88 9.23
N PRO A 67 -9.94 12.49 8.53
CA PRO A 67 -10.91 11.53 9.07
C PRO A 67 -10.34 10.13 9.30
N GLN A 68 -9.27 9.77 8.59
CA GLN A 68 -8.58 8.48 8.72
C GLN A 68 -7.51 8.48 9.82
N GLY A 69 -7.11 9.66 10.29
CA GLY A 69 -6.17 9.80 11.41
C GLY A 69 -6.80 9.34 12.74
N LYS A 70 -6.55 8.09 13.12
CA LYS A 70 -7.09 7.46 14.32
C LYS A 70 -5.96 6.98 15.23
N ARG A 71 -6.19 6.98 16.55
CA ARG A 71 -5.29 6.31 17.49
C ARG A 71 -5.55 4.82 17.46
N GLY A 72 -4.49 4.02 17.34
CA GLY A 72 -4.57 2.58 17.25
C GLY A 72 -3.30 1.90 17.76
N TYR A 73 -3.12 0.64 17.40
CA TYR A 73 -1.89 -0.07 17.71
C TYR A 73 -0.72 0.56 16.95
N SER A 74 0.23 1.13 17.70
CA SER A 74 1.42 1.74 17.13
C SER A 74 2.63 0.81 17.22
N ARG A 75 3.17 0.41 16.08
CA ARG A 75 4.43 -0.35 15.99
C ARG A 75 5.61 0.48 16.53
N ASP A 76 5.56 1.79 16.34
CA ASP A 76 6.60 2.75 16.73
C ASP A 76 6.47 3.20 18.19
N ARG A 77 5.59 2.53 18.98
CA ARG A 77 5.33 2.83 20.39
C ARG A 77 4.86 4.27 20.64
N ARG A 78 4.12 4.82 19.67
CA ARG A 78 3.50 6.16 19.75
C ARG A 78 1.95 6.06 19.79
N PRO A 79 1.36 5.40 20.82
CA PRO A 79 -0.10 5.30 20.94
C PRO A 79 -0.78 6.64 21.23
N ASP A 80 0.00 7.64 21.64
CA ASP A 80 -0.41 9.03 21.88
C ASP A 80 -0.73 9.78 20.57
N CYS A 81 -0.15 9.34 19.44
CA CYS A 81 -0.29 9.98 18.15
C CYS A 81 -1.41 9.37 17.30
N PRO A 82 -2.18 10.19 16.55
CA PRO A 82 -3.01 9.69 15.47
C PRO A 82 -2.12 9.07 14.38
N GLN A 83 -2.60 8.01 13.76
CA GLN A 83 -1.89 7.31 12.68
C GLN A 83 -2.85 6.97 11.54
N VAL A 84 -2.30 6.61 10.40
CA VAL A 84 -2.98 5.91 9.31
C VAL A 84 -2.25 4.62 9.01
N CYS A 85 -2.91 3.66 8.39
CA CYS A 85 -2.28 2.44 7.91
C CYS A 85 -2.13 2.51 6.40
N ILE A 86 -0.92 2.34 5.88
CA ILE A 86 -0.62 2.37 4.45
C ILE A 86 -0.42 0.93 3.98
N GLY A 87 -1.36 0.43 3.18
CA GLY A 87 -1.22 -0.85 2.50
C GLY A 87 -0.59 -0.66 1.13
N VAL A 88 0.47 -1.40 0.82
CA VAL A 88 1.17 -1.33 -0.46
C VAL A 88 1.17 -2.70 -1.13
N VAL A 89 0.88 -2.73 -2.43
CA VAL A 89 1.05 -3.90 -3.27
C VAL A 89 2.25 -3.68 -4.17
N ALA A 90 3.18 -4.63 -4.16
CA ALA A 90 4.38 -4.61 -4.98
C ALA A 90 4.56 -5.90 -5.77
N THR A 91 5.30 -5.82 -6.87
CA THR A 91 5.75 -6.99 -7.65
C THR A 91 6.89 -7.72 -6.92
N LYS A 92 7.29 -8.89 -7.42
CA LYS A 92 8.45 -9.65 -6.91
C LYS A 92 9.77 -8.88 -7.04
N GLU A 93 9.85 -7.93 -7.98
CA GLU A 93 10.98 -7.04 -8.17
C GLU A 93 10.97 -5.85 -7.19
N GLY A 94 9.95 -5.73 -6.34
CA GLY A 94 9.78 -4.63 -5.39
C GLY A 94 9.15 -3.36 -5.99
N LEU A 95 8.60 -3.44 -7.21
CA LEU A 95 7.96 -2.29 -7.85
C LEU A 95 6.55 -2.08 -7.29
N PRO A 96 6.23 -0.90 -6.71
CA PRO A 96 4.90 -0.64 -6.19
C PRO A 96 3.89 -0.45 -7.32
N ILE A 97 2.77 -1.15 -7.26
CA ILE A 97 1.73 -1.12 -8.29
C ILE A 97 0.37 -0.62 -7.79
N ALA A 98 0.17 -0.60 -6.50
CA ALA A 98 -1.00 -0.02 -5.86
C ALA A 98 -0.73 0.33 -4.40
N PHE A 99 -1.48 1.28 -3.86
CA PHE A 99 -1.56 1.52 -2.43
C PHE A 99 -2.96 1.94 -2.02
N GLU A 100 -3.29 1.68 -0.77
CA GLU A 100 -4.51 2.20 -0.12
C GLU A 100 -4.18 2.71 1.29
N ILE A 101 -4.93 3.72 1.72
CA ILE A 101 -4.81 4.30 3.05
C ILE A 101 -6.04 3.89 3.86
N PHE A 102 -5.79 3.28 4.99
CA PHE A 102 -6.80 2.81 5.92
C PHE A 102 -6.79 3.62 7.22
N ASP A 103 -7.90 3.62 7.92
CA ASP A 103 -8.01 4.22 9.25
C ASP A 103 -6.92 3.67 10.19
N GLY A 104 -6.32 4.56 10.98
CA GLY A 104 -5.19 4.20 11.85
C GLY A 104 -5.51 3.20 12.95
N ASN A 105 -6.77 3.02 13.29
CA ASN A 105 -7.25 2.02 14.25
C ASN A 105 -7.75 0.72 13.61
N ARG A 106 -7.63 0.62 12.28
CA ARG A 106 -8.13 -0.56 11.57
C ARG A 106 -7.23 -1.77 11.82
N PRO A 107 -7.79 -2.93 12.18
CA PRO A 107 -7.00 -4.15 12.31
C PRO A 107 -6.39 -4.55 10.96
N HIS A 108 -5.09 -4.82 10.92
CA HIS A 108 -4.37 -5.19 9.70
C HIS A 108 -4.99 -6.40 8.97
N VAL A 109 -5.60 -7.29 9.74
CA VAL A 109 -6.26 -8.48 9.22
C VAL A 109 -7.38 -8.15 8.24
N THR A 110 -8.17 -7.10 8.50
CA THR A 110 -9.33 -6.76 7.65
C THR A 110 -8.94 -6.02 6.37
N THR A 111 -7.70 -5.55 6.26
CA THR A 111 -7.23 -4.77 5.11
C THR A 111 -6.85 -5.64 3.92
N ALA A 112 -6.45 -6.90 4.14
CA ALA A 112 -6.07 -7.82 3.08
C ALA A 112 -7.26 -8.13 2.15
N GLN A 113 -8.43 -8.34 2.70
CA GLN A 113 -9.66 -8.60 1.91
C GLN A 113 -10.00 -7.41 1.01
N ASP A 114 -10.01 -6.19 1.57
CA ASP A 114 -10.31 -4.98 0.80
C ASP A 114 -9.28 -4.73 -0.30
N MET A 115 -7.99 -5.00 -0.02
CA MET A 115 -6.93 -4.82 -1.00
C MET A 115 -7.08 -5.82 -2.15
N VAL A 116 -7.30 -7.10 -1.87
CA VAL A 116 -7.52 -8.13 -2.88
C VAL A 116 -8.74 -7.78 -3.74
N GLN A 117 -9.87 -7.50 -3.12
CA GLN A 117 -11.10 -7.13 -3.82
C GLN A 117 -10.95 -5.84 -4.64
N GLY A 118 -10.31 -4.83 -4.08
CA GLY A 118 -10.04 -3.56 -4.76
C GLY A 118 -9.15 -3.74 -6.00
N MET A 119 -8.13 -4.59 -5.91
CA MET A 119 -7.26 -4.92 -7.03
C MET A 119 -8.01 -5.70 -8.12
N GLU A 120 -8.80 -6.68 -7.75
CA GLU A 120 -9.60 -7.46 -8.72
C GLU A 120 -10.66 -6.59 -9.41
N ALA A 121 -11.32 -5.71 -8.68
CA ALA A 121 -12.28 -4.77 -9.24
C ALA A 121 -11.64 -3.78 -10.23
N LYS A 122 -10.41 -3.31 -9.95
CA LYS A 122 -9.72 -2.33 -10.78
C LYS A 122 -9.00 -2.93 -11.99
N TYR A 123 -8.44 -4.13 -11.84
CA TYR A 123 -7.52 -4.73 -12.82
C TYR A 123 -7.97 -6.10 -13.33
N GLY A 124 -9.18 -6.52 -12.96
CA GLY A 124 -9.77 -7.82 -13.33
C GLY A 124 -9.20 -8.99 -12.52
N GLU A 125 -9.95 -10.08 -12.53
CA GLU A 125 -9.49 -11.36 -12.01
C GLU A 125 -8.33 -11.87 -12.88
N ALA A 126 -7.18 -12.00 -12.31
CA ALA A 126 -6.03 -12.58 -12.97
C ALA A 126 -5.50 -13.76 -12.15
N ASN A 127 -4.83 -14.67 -12.82
CA ASN A 127 -4.20 -15.85 -12.20
C ASN A 127 -2.98 -15.43 -11.36
N ARG A 128 -3.21 -14.58 -10.34
CA ARG A 128 -2.20 -14.01 -9.47
C ARG A 128 -2.04 -14.82 -8.19
N VAL A 129 -0.86 -14.78 -7.63
CA VAL A 129 -0.55 -15.37 -6.32
C VAL A 129 -0.25 -14.22 -5.35
N TRP A 130 -1.10 -14.07 -4.33
CA TRP A 130 -0.90 -13.10 -3.28
C TRP A 130 0.08 -13.62 -2.23
N VAL A 131 1.11 -12.84 -1.97
CA VAL A 131 2.08 -13.13 -0.91
C VAL A 131 1.79 -12.22 0.26
N LEU A 132 1.34 -12.81 1.35
CA LEU A 132 0.89 -12.10 2.55
C LEU A 132 1.84 -12.39 3.71
N ASN A 133 2.07 -11.38 4.54
CA ASN A 133 2.85 -11.58 5.74
C ASN A 133 2.01 -12.29 6.84
N ARG A 134 2.71 -12.88 7.80
CA ARG A 134 2.13 -13.63 8.92
C ARG A 134 1.08 -12.83 9.73
N GLY A 135 1.28 -11.54 9.91
CA GLY A 135 0.37 -10.69 10.70
C GLY A 135 -1.05 -10.61 10.15
N MET A 136 -1.25 -11.03 8.89
CA MET A 136 -2.55 -11.05 8.21
C MET A 136 -3.25 -12.41 8.29
N LEU A 137 -2.61 -13.42 8.90
CA LEU A 137 -3.12 -14.78 8.99
C LEU A 137 -4.03 -14.95 10.21
N LYS A 138 -5.28 -14.59 10.03
CA LYS A 138 -6.37 -15.05 10.90
C LYS A 138 -7.30 -15.93 10.11
N GLU A 139 -8.06 -16.76 10.82
CA GLU A 139 -8.96 -17.73 10.20
C GLU A 139 -9.91 -17.08 9.21
N ASP A 140 -10.48 -15.92 9.56
CA ASP A 140 -11.38 -15.15 8.69
C ASP A 140 -10.75 -14.78 7.33
N ASN A 141 -9.46 -14.40 7.31
CA ASN A 141 -8.75 -14.11 6.07
C ASN A 141 -8.46 -15.37 5.26
N LEU A 142 -8.09 -16.45 5.94
CA LEU A 142 -7.84 -17.73 5.28
C LEU A 142 -9.14 -18.28 4.67
N GLU A 143 -10.24 -18.17 5.38
CA GLU A 143 -11.56 -18.56 4.86
C GLU A 143 -11.95 -17.71 3.65
N PHE A 144 -11.78 -16.39 3.74
CA PHE A 144 -12.00 -15.49 2.59
C PHE A 144 -11.16 -15.89 1.38
N LEU A 145 -9.85 -16.07 1.55
CA LEU A 145 -8.94 -16.41 0.45
C LEU A 145 -9.29 -17.78 -0.18
N ARG A 146 -9.69 -18.76 0.64
CA ARG A 146 -10.13 -20.08 0.16
C ARG A 146 -11.44 -20.00 -0.59
N THR A 147 -12.41 -19.25 -0.09
CA THR A 147 -13.77 -19.16 -0.66
C THR A 147 -13.81 -18.30 -1.92
N SER A 148 -12.97 -17.26 -2.01
CA SER A 148 -12.86 -16.41 -3.21
C SER A 148 -12.03 -17.05 -4.33
N GLY A 149 -11.43 -18.22 -4.13
CA GLY A 149 -10.62 -18.88 -5.15
C GLY A 149 -9.28 -18.20 -5.45
N VAL A 150 -8.92 -17.23 -4.63
CA VAL A 150 -7.65 -16.49 -4.75
C VAL A 150 -6.48 -17.39 -4.37
N ARG A 151 -5.47 -17.48 -5.22
CA ARG A 151 -4.22 -18.18 -4.88
C ARG A 151 -3.37 -17.33 -3.96
N TYR A 152 -2.84 -17.91 -2.92
CA TYR A 152 -2.03 -17.20 -1.95
C TYR A 152 -0.86 -18.02 -1.43
N LEU A 153 0.19 -17.32 -1.03
CA LEU A 153 1.32 -17.83 -0.26
C LEU A 153 1.41 -17.03 1.04
N VAL A 154 1.75 -17.74 2.07
CA VAL A 154 1.97 -17.14 3.38
C VAL A 154 3.39 -17.37 3.79
N VAL A 155 4.05 -16.30 4.21
CA VAL A 155 5.40 -16.40 4.79
C VAL A 155 5.26 -16.95 6.22
N PRO A 156 5.81 -18.15 6.53
CA PRO A 156 5.77 -18.68 7.88
C PRO A 156 6.58 -17.79 8.83
N PRO A 157 6.36 -17.93 10.15
CA PRO A 157 7.22 -17.26 11.11
C PRO A 157 8.67 -17.74 10.94
N ASP A 158 9.60 -16.82 11.14
CA ASP A 158 10.99 -17.20 11.33
C ASP A 158 11.06 -18.25 12.43
N PRO A 159 11.77 -19.35 12.21
CA PRO A 159 11.88 -20.44 13.20
C PRO A 159 12.73 -20.08 14.42
N PHE A 160 13.16 -18.79 14.58
CA PHE A 160 14.01 -18.36 15.69
C PHE A 160 13.56 -17.03 16.28
#